data_2dc4b4b61be2b2bd718d39e1dbd07561
#
_entry.id   2dc4b4b61be2b2bd718d39e1dbd07561
#
_cell.length_a   1.000
_cell.length_b   1.000
_cell.length_c   1.000
_cell.angle_alpha   90.00
_cell.angle_beta   90.00
_cell.angle_gamma   90.00
#
_symmetry.space_group_name_H-M   'P 1'
#
loop_
_entity.id
_entity.type
_entity.pdbx_description
1 polymer ?
#
loop_
_entity_poly.entity_id
_entity_poly.type
_entity_poly.pdbx_seq_one_letter_code
_entity_poly.pdbx_strand_id
1 'polypeptide(L)'
;MKIFNTLSKTKEEFEPREAGKVSMYVCGPTVYNLIHIGNARPMVVFDTVRRYMEYKGYQVNYVTNFTDVDDKIIKKAKEEGVESSVIAERYIEECRKDMKALNVKPATVHPKATEEIGGMLDMIHTLIEKGHAYAAPDGTVYFKTRSFKEYGKLSHKNLDDLQGGNRSLLVSGEDQKEDPLDFVLWKPKKEGEPYWESPWCKGRPGWHIECSVMSKKYLGDEIDIHAGGEDLIFPHHENEIAQSEAANDKVFAKYWMHNAFLNIDNRKMSKSDGNFFTVRDIGEKYDLQVLRFFILSAHYRSPLNFSADLMKAAENGYDRIVTSVANLNYLLQTNESDAPDSSETQMTQQETAAAEEAKRFVVKFEEAMEDDFNTVFSLTVKLLLNGLQYRYALFHFTPSLVSSRMIPCSSSSPRISSSEEERAVYHRGRNAKSYTSAKNASIADYRKATGLEALLGYLYLQDKTDRLLMLVGSALEKMDIKI
;
A
#
# COMPACT_ATOMS: atom_id res chain seq x y z
N MET A 1 6.45 17.18 -5.81
CA MET A 1 5.77 15.87 -5.56
C MET A 1 4.30 16.04 -5.85
N LYS A 2 3.72 15.15 -6.67
CA LYS A 2 2.30 15.19 -7.03
C LYS A 2 1.51 14.11 -6.31
N ILE A 3 0.29 14.43 -5.89
CA ILE A 3 -0.64 13.50 -5.24
C ILE A 3 -1.97 13.56 -5.98
N PHE A 4 -2.54 12.39 -6.30
CA PHE A 4 -3.90 12.34 -6.82
C PHE A 4 -4.89 12.64 -5.71
N ASN A 5 -5.64 13.72 -5.85
CA ASN A 5 -6.67 14.11 -4.91
C ASN A 5 -8.04 13.60 -5.37
N THR A 6 -8.66 12.73 -4.58
CA THR A 6 -10.00 12.19 -4.91
C THR A 6 -11.05 13.29 -4.98
N LEU A 7 -10.88 14.36 -4.20
CA LEU A 7 -11.82 15.49 -4.19
C LEU A 7 -11.89 16.22 -5.53
N SER A 8 -10.74 16.50 -6.15
CA SER A 8 -10.65 17.16 -7.46
C SER A 8 -10.57 16.19 -8.64
N LYS A 9 -10.32 14.89 -8.40
CA LYS A 9 -10.00 13.85 -9.41
C LYS A 9 -8.79 14.17 -10.27
N THR A 10 -7.86 14.98 -9.78
CA THR A 10 -6.64 15.35 -10.50
C THR A 10 -5.39 15.10 -9.66
N LYS A 11 -4.23 15.00 -10.32
CA LYS A 11 -2.95 15.06 -9.64
C LYS A 11 -2.60 16.52 -9.37
N GLU A 12 -2.36 16.83 -8.11
CA GLU A 12 -2.03 18.17 -7.63
C GLU A 12 -0.62 18.19 -7.05
N GLU A 13 0.06 19.34 -7.14
CA GLU A 13 1.31 19.53 -6.41
C GLU A 13 1.04 19.50 -4.90
N PHE A 14 1.82 18.71 -4.19
CA PHE A 14 1.69 18.62 -2.74
C PHE A 14 2.34 19.81 -2.06
N GLU A 15 1.54 20.57 -1.36
CA GLU A 15 1.95 21.69 -0.55
C GLU A 15 1.37 21.50 0.86
N PRO A 16 2.22 21.18 1.86
CA PRO A 16 1.73 21.04 3.23
C PRO A 16 1.25 22.38 3.78
N ARG A 17 0.31 22.35 4.71
CA ARG A 17 -0.23 23.53 5.37
C ARG A 17 0.81 24.25 6.25
N GLU A 18 1.71 23.47 6.83
CA GLU A 18 2.86 23.96 7.59
C GLU A 18 4.15 23.46 6.95
N ALA A 19 5.06 24.36 6.62
CA ALA A 19 6.32 24.01 5.96
C ALA A 19 7.11 22.95 6.74
N GLY A 20 7.48 21.85 6.07
CA GLY A 20 8.22 20.73 6.65
C GLY A 20 7.40 19.78 7.53
N LYS A 21 6.10 20.02 7.75
CA LYS A 21 5.23 19.14 8.52
C LYS A 21 4.07 18.63 7.68
N VAL A 22 3.59 17.43 7.98
CA VAL A 22 2.43 16.82 7.33
C VAL A 22 1.52 16.23 8.40
N SER A 23 0.26 16.64 8.41
CA SER A 23 -0.81 16.06 9.20
C SER A 23 -1.57 15.04 8.36
N MET A 24 -1.57 13.77 8.78
CA MET A 24 -2.17 12.68 8.02
C MET A 24 -3.06 11.81 8.89
N TYR A 25 -4.34 11.73 8.54
CA TYR A 25 -5.31 10.83 9.16
C TYR A 25 -5.66 9.69 8.21
N VAL A 26 -5.60 8.47 8.70
CA VAL A 26 -6.00 7.26 7.95
C VAL A 26 -7.05 6.51 8.75
N CYS A 27 -8.25 6.33 8.21
CA CYS A 27 -9.31 5.58 8.87
C CYS A 27 -8.86 4.15 9.18
N GLY A 28 -8.91 3.79 10.45
CA GLY A 28 -8.49 2.50 10.97
C GLY A 28 -9.60 1.44 10.92
N PRO A 29 -9.29 0.19 11.32
CA PRO A 29 -10.23 -0.91 11.26
C PRO A 29 -11.21 -0.92 12.43
N THR A 30 -12.39 -1.51 12.20
CA THR A 30 -13.28 -1.97 13.27
C THR A 30 -12.73 -3.28 13.84
N VAL A 31 -12.46 -3.30 15.15
CA VAL A 31 -11.72 -4.37 15.83
C VAL A 31 -12.64 -5.46 16.40
N TYR A 32 -13.23 -6.23 15.53
CA TYR A 32 -14.12 -7.35 15.91
C TYR A 32 -13.60 -8.73 15.49
N ASN A 33 -12.54 -8.78 14.69
CA ASN A 33 -11.94 -10.01 14.18
C ASN A 33 -10.49 -9.76 13.74
N LEU A 34 -9.74 -10.82 13.44
CA LEU A 34 -8.44 -10.70 12.76
C LEU A 34 -8.60 -9.90 11.47
N ILE A 35 -7.63 -9.05 11.18
CA ILE A 35 -7.63 -8.26 9.95
C ILE A 35 -7.45 -9.16 8.72
N HIS A 36 -8.20 -8.87 7.67
CA HIS A 36 -8.04 -9.54 6.40
C HIS A 36 -7.09 -8.78 5.48
N ILE A 37 -6.60 -9.42 4.42
CA ILE A 37 -5.62 -8.81 3.50
C ILE A 37 -6.12 -7.51 2.85
N GLY A 38 -7.44 -7.33 2.71
CA GLY A 38 -8.04 -6.06 2.26
C GLY A 38 -7.86 -4.94 3.28
N ASN A 39 -7.92 -5.21 4.61
CA ASN A 39 -7.60 -4.22 5.64
C ASN A 39 -6.09 -3.93 5.70
N ALA A 40 -5.25 -4.92 5.41
CA ALA A 40 -3.80 -4.74 5.37
C ALA A 40 -3.36 -3.78 4.25
N ARG A 41 -4.13 -3.70 3.15
CA ARG A 41 -3.77 -2.86 2.00
C ARG A 41 -3.62 -1.38 2.36
N PRO A 42 -4.61 -0.67 2.91
CA PRO A 42 -4.44 0.72 3.33
C PRO A 42 -3.32 0.88 4.36
N MET A 43 -3.15 -0.05 5.30
CA MET A 43 -2.10 0.01 6.32
C MET A 43 -0.70 0.02 5.69
N VAL A 44 -0.44 -0.86 4.72
CA VAL A 44 0.84 -0.96 4.00
C VAL A 44 1.05 0.22 3.05
N VAL A 45 0.01 0.61 2.31
CA VAL A 45 0.08 1.72 1.34
C VAL A 45 0.40 3.03 2.05
N PHE A 46 -0.37 3.39 3.07
CA PHE A 46 -0.21 4.67 3.74
C PHE A 46 0.99 4.72 4.70
N ASP A 47 1.46 3.57 5.21
CA ASP A 47 2.78 3.46 5.83
C ASP A 47 3.90 3.77 4.83
N THR A 48 3.76 3.33 3.58
CA THR A 48 4.74 3.61 2.53
C THR A 48 4.72 5.09 2.12
N VAL A 49 3.54 5.70 2.00
CA VAL A 49 3.37 7.15 1.78
C VAL A 49 4.06 7.93 2.89
N ARG A 50 3.76 7.60 4.17
CA ARG A 50 4.41 8.21 5.33
C ARG A 50 5.92 8.11 5.27
N ARG A 51 6.47 6.91 5.04
CA ARG A 51 7.92 6.67 4.98
C ARG A 51 8.59 7.47 3.86
N TYR A 52 7.93 7.61 2.72
CA TYR A 52 8.49 8.40 1.63
C TYR A 52 8.46 9.91 1.96
N MET A 53 7.41 10.42 2.56
CA MET A 53 7.37 11.81 3.04
C MET A 53 8.45 12.07 4.10
N GLU A 54 8.65 11.15 5.06
CA GLU A 54 9.74 11.23 6.03
C GLU A 54 11.12 11.19 5.36
N TYR A 55 11.31 10.36 4.32
CA TYR A 55 12.51 10.32 3.50
C TYR A 55 12.79 11.66 2.79
N LYS A 56 11.76 12.37 2.35
CA LYS A 56 11.85 13.72 1.77
C LYS A 56 12.04 14.83 2.83
N GLY A 57 12.16 14.47 4.10
CA GLY A 57 12.46 15.39 5.20
C GLY A 57 11.25 15.99 5.90
N TYR A 58 10.01 15.54 5.59
CA TYR A 58 8.83 15.98 6.31
C TYR A 58 8.71 15.32 7.68
N GLN A 59 8.30 16.08 8.69
CA GLN A 59 7.83 15.55 9.96
C GLN A 59 6.35 15.15 9.81
N VAL A 60 6.06 13.84 9.76
CA VAL A 60 4.70 13.34 9.55
C VAL A 60 4.04 13.01 10.88
N ASN A 61 2.97 13.74 11.22
CA ASN A 61 2.06 13.37 12.30
C ASN A 61 0.98 12.44 11.74
N TYR A 62 1.20 11.12 11.89
CA TYR A 62 0.33 10.07 11.35
C TYR A 62 -0.61 9.55 12.43
N VAL A 63 -1.91 9.73 12.22
CA VAL A 63 -2.97 9.26 13.13
C VAL A 63 -3.82 8.23 12.41
N THR A 64 -4.07 7.11 13.07
CA THR A 64 -5.03 6.08 12.63
C THR A 64 -5.74 5.50 13.84
N ASN A 65 -7.05 5.37 13.80
CA ASN A 65 -7.87 4.97 14.94
C ASN A 65 -8.10 3.46 15.03
N PHE A 66 -8.62 3.05 16.17
CA PHE A 66 -9.38 1.81 16.30
C PHE A 66 -10.85 2.15 16.57
N THR A 67 -11.76 1.67 15.72
CA THR A 67 -13.18 1.64 16.02
C THR A 67 -13.45 0.46 16.94
N ASP A 68 -13.51 0.75 18.25
CA ASP A 68 -13.65 -0.24 19.34
C ASP A 68 -15.07 -0.32 19.93
N VAL A 69 -16.01 0.39 19.31
CA VAL A 69 -17.46 0.30 19.57
C VAL A 69 -18.24 0.26 18.24
N ASP A 70 -18.87 -0.87 17.95
CA ASP A 70 -19.62 -1.09 16.70
C ASP A 70 -20.59 -2.27 16.86
N ASP A 71 -21.64 -2.33 16.02
CA ASP A 71 -22.62 -3.43 16.02
C ASP A 71 -21.99 -4.80 15.84
N LYS A 72 -20.88 -4.91 15.07
CA LYS A 72 -20.16 -6.17 14.85
C LYS A 72 -19.42 -6.64 16.10
N ILE A 73 -18.84 -5.71 16.86
CA ILE A 73 -18.16 -5.98 18.14
C ILE A 73 -19.19 -6.47 19.16
N ILE A 74 -20.30 -5.74 19.27
CA ILE A 74 -21.40 -6.07 20.19
C ILE A 74 -22.01 -7.45 19.86
N LYS A 75 -22.25 -7.73 18.58
CA LYS A 75 -22.75 -9.03 18.14
C LYS A 75 -21.80 -10.16 18.54
N LYS A 76 -20.51 -9.98 18.27
CA LYS A 76 -19.48 -10.98 18.61
C LYS A 76 -19.35 -11.18 20.12
N ALA A 77 -19.43 -10.12 20.90
CA ALA A 77 -19.41 -10.18 22.36
C ALA A 77 -20.59 -10.99 22.90
N LYS A 78 -21.80 -10.78 22.36
CA LYS A 78 -22.97 -11.58 22.70
C LYS A 78 -22.84 -13.07 22.32
N GLU A 79 -22.26 -13.35 21.16
CA GLU A 79 -21.99 -14.73 20.69
C GLU A 79 -20.97 -15.45 21.61
N GLU A 80 -19.97 -14.73 22.14
CA GLU A 80 -18.95 -15.30 23.02
C GLU A 80 -19.32 -15.20 24.53
N GLY A 81 -20.40 -14.51 24.90
CA GLY A 81 -20.82 -14.32 26.28
C GLY A 81 -19.87 -13.44 27.11
N VAL A 82 -19.23 -12.46 26.47
CA VAL A 82 -18.27 -11.53 27.11
C VAL A 82 -18.67 -10.08 26.85
N GLU A 83 -18.04 -9.15 27.59
CA GLU A 83 -18.21 -7.72 27.33
C GLU A 83 -17.59 -7.30 26.00
N SER A 84 -18.16 -6.29 25.34
CA SER A 84 -17.68 -5.78 24.05
C SER A 84 -16.26 -5.22 24.12
N SER A 85 -15.87 -4.65 25.25
CA SER A 85 -14.51 -4.19 25.53
C SER A 85 -13.48 -5.33 25.47
N VAL A 86 -13.82 -6.53 25.94
CA VAL A 86 -12.94 -7.71 25.89
C VAL A 86 -12.68 -8.11 24.43
N ILE A 87 -13.69 -8.06 23.58
CA ILE A 87 -13.54 -8.33 22.14
C ILE A 87 -12.64 -7.27 21.50
N ALA A 88 -12.95 -5.99 21.74
CA ALA A 88 -12.20 -4.88 21.17
C ALA A 88 -10.71 -4.93 21.55
N GLU A 89 -10.39 -5.05 22.83
CA GLU A 89 -8.99 -5.12 23.30
C GLU A 89 -8.25 -6.32 22.69
N ARG A 90 -8.89 -7.49 22.65
CA ARG A 90 -8.31 -8.68 22.02
C ARG A 90 -7.91 -8.40 20.57
N TYR A 91 -8.82 -7.86 19.77
CA TYR A 91 -8.55 -7.67 18.35
C TYR A 91 -7.71 -6.41 18.05
N ILE A 92 -7.63 -5.44 18.95
CA ILE A 92 -6.62 -4.39 18.90
C ILE A 92 -5.21 -5.01 19.01
N GLU A 93 -5.00 -5.86 20.00
CA GLU A 93 -3.70 -6.52 20.19
C GLU A 93 -3.34 -7.44 19.01
N GLU A 94 -4.30 -8.19 18.49
CA GLU A 94 -4.07 -9.02 17.31
C GLU A 94 -3.76 -8.18 16.06
N CYS A 95 -4.47 -7.06 15.86
CA CYS A 95 -4.19 -6.11 14.79
C CYS A 95 -2.77 -5.51 14.90
N ARG A 96 -2.34 -5.13 16.10
CA ARG A 96 -0.98 -4.63 16.34
C ARG A 96 0.10 -5.67 15.99
N LYS A 97 -0.13 -6.94 16.33
CA LYS A 97 0.78 -8.04 15.95
C LYS A 97 0.88 -8.18 14.43
N ASP A 98 -0.26 -8.14 13.74
CA ASP A 98 -0.31 -8.25 12.28
C ASP A 98 0.36 -7.04 11.60
N MET A 99 0.10 -5.83 12.07
CA MET A 99 0.76 -4.61 11.58
C MET A 99 2.29 -4.69 11.75
N LYS A 100 2.76 -5.16 12.93
CA LYS A 100 4.19 -5.34 13.20
C LYS A 100 4.80 -6.38 12.25
N ALA A 101 4.13 -7.49 12.03
CA ALA A 101 4.60 -8.55 11.14
C ALA A 101 4.65 -8.09 9.67
N LEU A 102 3.74 -7.20 9.25
CA LEU A 102 3.77 -6.51 7.96
C LEU A 102 4.80 -5.37 7.88
N ASN A 103 5.61 -5.15 8.94
CA ASN A 103 6.55 -4.03 9.05
C ASN A 103 5.88 -2.65 8.85
N VAL A 104 4.64 -2.50 9.32
CA VAL A 104 3.96 -1.21 9.37
C VAL A 104 4.47 -0.45 10.58
N LYS A 105 4.92 0.77 10.37
CA LYS A 105 5.46 1.65 11.43
C LYS A 105 4.33 2.06 12.37
N PRO A 106 4.52 2.01 13.70
CA PRO A 106 3.51 2.48 14.64
C PRO A 106 3.03 3.91 14.32
N ALA A 107 1.74 4.16 14.44
CA ALA A 107 1.20 5.51 14.27
C ALA A 107 1.79 6.48 15.32
N THR A 108 1.79 7.78 15.04
CA THR A 108 2.16 8.80 16.02
C THR A 108 1.17 8.79 17.17
N VAL A 109 -0.13 8.65 16.82
CA VAL A 109 -1.21 8.43 17.78
C VAL A 109 -2.16 7.39 17.22
N HIS A 110 -2.65 6.50 18.09
CA HIS A 110 -3.58 5.42 17.73
C HIS A 110 -4.79 5.45 18.67
N PRO A 111 -5.70 6.43 18.52
CA PRO A 111 -6.82 6.65 19.43
C PRO A 111 -7.87 5.53 19.31
N LYS A 112 -8.64 5.34 20.37
CA LYS A 112 -9.84 4.49 20.41
C LYS A 112 -11.09 5.36 20.42
N ALA A 113 -12.11 4.95 19.70
CA ALA A 113 -13.38 5.69 19.66
C ALA A 113 -14.00 5.85 21.05
N THR A 114 -13.92 4.81 21.90
CA THR A 114 -14.48 4.86 23.27
C THR A 114 -13.79 5.87 24.19
N GLU A 115 -12.55 6.27 23.91
CA GLU A 115 -11.80 7.25 24.68
C GLU A 115 -12.15 8.70 24.27
N GLU A 116 -12.93 8.89 23.19
CA GLU A 116 -13.22 10.21 22.58
C GLU A 116 -14.71 10.61 22.63
N ILE A 117 -15.50 9.92 23.44
CA ILE A 117 -16.96 10.16 23.57
C ILE A 117 -17.26 11.61 23.91
N GLY A 118 -16.53 12.23 24.84
CA GLY A 118 -16.75 13.64 25.21
C GLY A 118 -16.66 14.57 24.00
N GLY A 119 -15.61 14.44 23.20
CA GLY A 119 -15.45 15.23 21.98
C GLY A 119 -16.54 14.96 20.94
N MET A 120 -17.07 13.73 20.87
CA MET A 120 -18.19 13.41 19.99
C MET A 120 -19.46 14.12 20.45
N LEU A 121 -19.76 14.12 21.75
CA LEU A 121 -20.91 14.84 22.29
C LEU A 121 -20.81 16.36 22.04
N ASP A 122 -19.63 16.95 22.23
CA ASP A 122 -19.37 18.36 21.97
C ASP A 122 -19.57 18.72 20.49
N MET A 123 -19.06 17.88 19.57
CA MET A 123 -19.24 18.12 18.14
C MET A 123 -20.72 17.99 17.74
N ILE A 124 -21.43 16.99 18.25
CA ILE A 124 -22.87 16.81 17.99
C ILE A 124 -23.65 18.00 18.51
N HIS A 125 -23.32 18.48 19.69
CA HIS A 125 -23.97 19.70 20.27
C HIS A 125 -23.75 20.90 19.36
N THR A 126 -22.51 21.13 18.92
CA THR A 126 -22.20 22.22 17.97
C THR A 126 -22.99 22.09 16.68
N LEU A 127 -23.14 20.88 16.13
CA LEU A 127 -23.92 20.64 14.91
C LEU A 127 -25.42 20.95 15.10
N ILE A 128 -25.97 20.63 16.27
CA ILE A 128 -27.37 20.95 16.61
C ILE A 128 -27.55 22.49 16.73
N GLU A 129 -26.65 23.16 17.45
CA GLU A 129 -26.72 24.64 17.62
C GLU A 129 -26.61 25.36 16.28
N LYS A 130 -25.82 24.84 15.35
CA LYS A 130 -25.68 25.39 13.99
C LYS A 130 -26.81 24.98 13.03
N GLY A 131 -27.75 24.12 13.47
CA GLY A 131 -28.86 23.65 12.66
C GLY A 131 -28.54 22.59 11.65
N HIS A 132 -27.37 21.93 11.80
CA HIS A 132 -26.93 20.80 10.94
C HIS A 132 -27.28 19.41 11.51
N ALA A 133 -27.82 19.36 12.73
CA ALA A 133 -28.28 18.13 13.34
C ALA A 133 -29.57 18.36 14.15
N TYR A 134 -30.30 17.27 14.42
CA TYR A 134 -31.54 17.31 15.25
C TYR A 134 -31.67 16.02 16.05
N ALA A 135 -32.33 16.11 17.21
CA ALA A 135 -32.67 14.98 18.04
C ALA A 135 -34.10 14.50 17.73
N ALA A 136 -34.26 13.23 17.44
CA ALA A 136 -35.55 12.58 17.28
C ALA A 136 -36.20 12.25 18.64
N PRO A 137 -37.52 11.96 18.71
CA PRO A 137 -38.26 11.70 19.96
C PRO A 137 -37.71 10.51 20.77
N ASP A 138 -37.07 9.54 20.16
CA ASP A 138 -36.44 8.36 20.82
C ASP A 138 -35.04 8.67 21.38
N GLY A 139 -34.52 9.89 21.14
CA GLY A 139 -33.20 10.32 21.54
C GLY A 139 -32.09 10.02 20.51
N THR A 140 -32.44 9.47 19.35
CA THR A 140 -31.49 9.36 18.22
C THR A 140 -31.15 10.76 17.70
N VAL A 141 -29.87 11.04 17.48
CA VAL A 141 -29.46 12.29 16.84
C VAL A 141 -29.01 12.02 15.42
N TYR A 142 -29.58 12.77 14.50
CA TYR A 142 -29.27 12.67 13.06
C TYR A 142 -28.59 13.95 12.57
N PHE A 143 -27.62 13.75 11.65
CA PHE A 143 -27.10 14.84 10.82
C PHE A 143 -28.11 15.14 9.71
N LYS A 144 -28.44 16.41 9.53
CA LYS A 144 -29.36 16.91 8.51
C LYS A 144 -28.62 17.10 7.19
N THR A 145 -28.56 16.07 6.37
CA THR A 145 -27.70 16.00 5.18
C THR A 145 -27.91 17.14 4.21
N ARG A 146 -29.16 17.55 3.96
CA ARG A 146 -29.48 18.67 3.05
C ARG A 146 -29.12 20.07 3.61
N SER A 147 -28.76 20.15 4.89
CA SER A 147 -28.29 21.42 5.48
C SER A 147 -26.85 21.73 5.04
N PHE A 148 -26.06 20.71 4.65
CA PHE A 148 -24.72 20.88 4.13
C PHE A 148 -24.76 20.91 2.60
N LYS A 149 -24.69 22.12 2.03
CA LYS A 149 -24.89 22.32 0.58
C LYS A 149 -23.90 21.62 -0.34
N GLU A 150 -22.70 21.36 0.16
CA GLU A 150 -21.62 20.73 -0.60
C GLU A 150 -21.59 19.20 -0.42
N TYR A 151 -22.63 18.60 0.17
CA TYR A 151 -22.68 17.14 0.34
C TYR A 151 -22.64 16.44 -1.01
N GLY A 152 -21.77 15.46 -1.14
CA GLY A 152 -21.49 14.77 -2.39
C GLY A 152 -20.24 15.26 -3.11
N LYS A 153 -19.53 16.28 -2.59
CA LYS A 153 -18.35 16.85 -3.26
C LYS A 153 -17.18 15.88 -3.39
N LEU A 154 -16.98 14.95 -2.45
CA LEU A 154 -15.94 13.95 -2.51
C LEU A 154 -16.32 12.77 -3.41
N SER A 155 -17.52 12.25 -3.22
CA SER A 155 -18.03 11.08 -3.95
C SER A 155 -18.50 11.43 -5.36
N HIS A 156 -18.67 12.73 -5.65
CA HIS A 156 -19.27 13.27 -6.88
C HIS A 156 -20.67 12.71 -7.16
N LYS A 157 -21.42 12.44 -6.09
CA LYS A 157 -22.79 11.95 -6.16
C LYS A 157 -23.76 13.11 -5.99
N ASN A 158 -24.81 13.12 -6.82
CA ASN A 158 -25.91 14.03 -6.63
C ASN A 158 -26.86 13.45 -5.56
N LEU A 159 -27.29 14.28 -4.60
CA LEU A 159 -28.23 13.90 -3.55
C LEU A 159 -29.57 13.35 -4.11
N ASP A 160 -30.04 13.91 -5.20
CA ASP A 160 -31.32 13.51 -5.80
C ASP A 160 -31.24 12.12 -6.44
N ASP A 161 -30.08 11.75 -6.98
CA ASP A 161 -29.84 10.42 -7.55
C ASP A 161 -29.75 9.34 -6.44
N LEU A 162 -29.33 9.71 -5.23
CA LEU A 162 -29.23 8.80 -4.09
C LEU A 162 -30.60 8.37 -3.53
N GLN A 163 -31.64 9.17 -3.71
CA GLN A 163 -33.01 8.84 -3.28
C GLN A 163 -33.61 7.70 -4.09
N GLY A 164 -33.26 7.55 -5.37
CA GLY A 164 -33.82 6.55 -6.27
C GLY A 164 -33.37 5.10 -6.02
N GLY A 165 -32.23 4.90 -5.34
CA GLY A 165 -31.57 3.60 -5.20
C GLY A 165 -31.69 2.91 -3.83
N ASN A 166 -32.15 3.61 -2.78
CA ASN A 166 -31.95 3.16 -1.39
C ASN A 166 -33.18 2.53 -0.71
N ARG A 167 -34.02 1.76 -1.43
CA ARG A 167 -35.08 0.97 -0.79
C ARG A 167 -34.59 -0.17 0.12
N SER A 168 -33.29 -0.49 0.13
CA SER A 168 -32.71 -1.64 0.88
C SER A 168 -31.89 -1.26 2.12
N LEU A 169 -31.75 0.00 2.47
CA LEU A 169 -30.95 0.46 3.63
C LEU A 169 -31.79 0.87 4.85
N LEU A 170 -33.08 0.55 4.88
CA LEU A 170 -33.91 0.73 6.07
C LEU A 170 -33.48 -0.25 7.16
N VAL A 171 -32.58 0.22 8.03
CA VAL A 171 -32.28 -0.45 9.30
C VAL A 171 -33.42 -0.14 10.26
N SER A 172 -33.92 -1.11 10.99
CA SER A 172 -35.04 -0.92 11.95
C SER A 172 -34.73 0.22 12.93
N GLY A 173 -35.58 1.23 12.98
CA GLY A 173 -35.44 2.45 13.80
C GLY A 173 -35.26 3.74 12.98
N GLU A 174 -35.30 3.66 11.64
CA GLU A 174 -35.11 4.82 10.75
C GLU A 174 -36.40 5.61 10.44
N ASP A 175 -37.53 5.23 11.04
CA ASP A 175 -38.84 5.85 10.80
C ASP A 175 -38.94 7.30 11.32
N GLN A 176 -37.90 7.79 12.00
CA GLN A 176 -37.88 9.12 12.64
C GLN A 176 -36.98 10.12 11.93
N LYS A 177 -36.41 9.79 10.79
CA LYS A 177 -35.61 10.71 9.98
C LYS A 177 -36.48 11.76 9.30
N GLU A 178 -36.04 13.03 9.31
CA GLU A 178 -36.68 14.09 8.52
C GLU A 178 -36.45 13.90 7.02
N ASP A 179 -35.27 13.39 6.63
CA ASP A 179 -34.92 13.02 5.25
C ASP A 179 -34.26 11.61 5.22
N PRO A 180 -34.58 10.73 4.26
CA PRO A 180 -33.96 9.42 4.14
C PRO A 180 -32.42 9.42 4.03
N LEU A 181 -31.85 10.53 3.60
CA LEU A 181 -30.39 10.72 3.48
C LEU A 181 -29.72 11.10 4.80
N ASP A 182 -30.47 11.47 5.83
CA ASP A 182 -29.91 11.82 7.12
C ASP A 182 -29.23 10.61 7.75
N PHE A 183 -28.11 10.83 8.42
CA PHE A 183 -27.34 9.76 9.02
C PHE A 183 -27.14 9.95 10.53
N VAL A 184 -26.97 8.84 11.23
CA VAL A 184 -26.93 8.80 12.68
C VAL A 184 -25.62 9.37 13.21
N LEU A 185 -25.70 10.30 14.15
CA LEU A 185 -24.60 10.81 14.96
C LEU A 185 -24.55 10.18 16.35
N TRP A 186 -25.73 9.93 16.95
CA TRP A 186 -25.90 9.29 18.25
C TRP A 186 -27.14 8.40 18.23
N LYS A 187 -27.05 7.20 18.79
CA LYS A 187 -28.18 6.26 18.82
C LYS A 187 -28.44 5.71 20.23
N PRO A 188 -29.71 5.52 20.62
CA PRO A 188 -30.08 4.95 21.91
C PRO A 188 -29.47 3.55 22.10
N LYS A 189 -29.11 3.25 23.34
CA LYS A 189 -28.67 1.90 23.71
C LYS A 189 -29.80 0.89 23.55
N LYS A 190 -29.44 -0.33 23.14
CA LYS A 190 -30.29 -1.52 23.28
C LYS A 190 -29.85 -2.32 24.49
N GLU A 191 -30.67 -3.26 24.93
CA GLU A 191 -30.35 -4.16 26.04
C GLU A 191 -29.04 -4.94 25.78
N GLY A 192 -28.14 -4.92 26.77
CA GLY A 192 -26.83 -5.56 26.67
C GLY A 192 -25.84 -4.87 25.73
N GLU A 193 -26.05 -3.60 25.36
CA GLU A 193 -25.09 -2.79 24.63
C GLU A 193 -24.32 -1.84 25.57
N PRO A 194 -23.03 -1.56 25.25
CA PRO A 194 -22.30 -0.49 25.93
C PRO A 194 -22.99 0.86 25.65
N TYR A 195 -22.96 1.77 26.64
CA TYR A 195 -23.56 3.07 26.49
C TYR A 195 -22.84 4.14 27.29
N TRP A 196 -23.06 5.38 26.89
CA TRP A 196 -22.64 6.59 27.60
C TRP A 196 -23.82 7.48 27.82
N GLU A 197 -23.77 8.28 28.88
CA GLU A 197 -24.76 9.32 29.15
C GLU A 197 -24.61 10.44 28.10
N SER A 198 -25.72 10.96 27.62
CA SER A 198 -25.75 12.10 26.74
C SER A 198 -27.00 12.97 27.04
N PRO A 199 -27.06 14.24 26.56
CA PRO A 199 -28.23 15.08 26.71
C PRO A 199 -29.53 14.53 26.09
N TRP A 200 -29.38 13.60 25.12
CA TRP A 200 -30.52 13.10 24.34
C TRP A 200 -30.99 11.72 24.84
N CYS A 201 -30.08 10.83 25.11
CA CYS A 201 -30.40 9.50 25.65
C CYS A 201 -29.14 8.78 26.12
N LYS A 202 -29.29 7.73 26.94
CA LYS A 202 -28.25 6.74 27.14
C LYS A 202 -28.02 6.03 25.82
N GLY A 203 -26.79 6.13 25.25
CA GLY A 203 -26.57 5.68 23.89
C GLY A 203 -25.10 5.53 23.53
N ARG A 204 -24.84 5.47 22.24
CA ARG A 204 -23.51 5.33 21.67
C ARG A 204 -23.38 6.12 20.35
N PRO A 205 -22.15 6.46 19.93
CA PRO A 205 -21.94 7.22 18.71
C PRO A 205 -22.34 6.45 17.45
N GLY A 206 -22.68 7.21 16.40
CA GLY A 206 -22.70 6.74 15.03
C GLY A 206 -21.26 6.55 14.53
N TRP A 207 -21.09 5.73 13.50
CA TRP A 207 -19.76 5.36 13.00
C TRP A 207 -18.94 6.55 12.43
N HIS A 208 -19.60 7.54 11.85
CA HIS A 208 -18.93 8.60 11.10
C HIS A 208 -18.36 9.72 11.98
N ILE A 209 -18.95 9.95 13.17
CA ILE A 209 -18.53 11.03 14.07
C ILE A 209 -17.16 10.74 14.72
N GLU A 210 -16.80 9.48 14.86
CA GLU A 210 -15.58 9.03 15.51
C GLU A 210 -14.34 9.64 14.85
N CYS A 211 -14.17 9.44 13.53
CA CYS A 211 -13.00 9.89 12.78
C CYS A 211 -12.93 11.41 12.69
N SER A 212 -14.07 12.09 12.54
CA SER A 212 -14.13 13.56 12.55
C SER A 212 -13.57 14.14 13.85
N VAL A 213 -13.96 13.56 14.99
CA VAL A 213 -13.53 14.03 16.31
C VAL A 213 -12.08 13.68 16.59
N MET A 214 -11.67 12.44 16.31
CA MET A 214 -10.29 12.01 16.52
C MET A 214 -9.31 12.78 15.62
N SER A 215 -9.67 13.01 14.34
CA SER A 215 -8.88 13.84 13.45
C SER A 215 -8.71 15.25 13.99
N LYS A 216 -9.81 15.92 14.38
CA LYS A 216 -9.78 17.25 14.97
C LYS A 216 -8.91 17.32 16.22
N LYS A 217 -9.06 16.38 17.15
CA LYS A 217 -8.34 16.38 18.41
C LYS A 217 -6.82 16.26 18.25
N TYR A 218 -6.37 15.41 17.36
CA TYR A 218 -4.94 15.06 17.24
C TYR A 218 -4.21 15.80 16.12
N LEU A 219 -4.94 16.34 15.13
CA LEU A 219 -4.36 17.00 13.96
C LEU A 219 -4.87 18.42 13.73
N GLY A 220 -5.97 18.82 14.41
CA GLY A 220 -6.60 20.13 14.26
C GLY A 220 -7.83 20.13 13.34
N ASP A 221 -8.46 21.30 13.20
CA ASP A 221 -9.68 21.46 12.41
C ASP A 221 -9.49 21.18 10.91
N GLU A 222 -8.30 21.43 10.42
CA GLU A 222 -7.89 21.26 9.03
C GLU A 222 -6.63 20.43 8.98
N ILE A 223 -6.59 19.44 8.10
CA ILE A 223 -5.46 18.52 7.94
C ILE A 223 -4.94 18.50 6.50
N ASP A 224 -3.69 18.03 6.30
CA ASP A 224 -3.13 17.92 4.95
C ASP A 224 -3.75 16.75 4.21
N ILE A 225 -3.71 15.54 4.76
CA ILE A 225 -4.13 14.31 4.08
C ILE A 225 -5.14 13.55 4.93
N HIS A 226 -6.28 13.23 4.33
CA HIS A 226 -7.21 12.21 4.84
C HIS A 226 -7.23 11.02 3.89
N ALA A 227 -7.14 9.79 4.42
CA ALA A 227 -6.95 8.63 3.58
C ALA A 227 -7.67 7.37 4.08
N GLY A 228 -7.89 6.41 3.18
CA GLY A 228 -8.51 5.12 3.49
C GLY A 228 -8.72 4.25 2.25
N GLY A 229 -9.54 3.21 2.37
CA GLY A 229 -10.02 2.41 1.24
C GLY A 229 -11.03 3.18 0.39
N GLU A 230 -11.13 2.86 -0.89
CA GLU A 230 -12.11 3.50 -1.79
C GLU A 230 -13.58 3.22 -1.40
N ASP A 231 -13.83 2.18 -0.61
CA ASP A 231 -15.14 1.89 -0.03
C ASP A 231 -15.58 2.91 1.02
N LEU A 232 -14.62 3.65 1.60
CA LEU A 232 -14.90 4.71 2.56
C LEU A 232 -15.27 6.04 1.90
N ILE A 233 -15.01 6.25 0.61
CA ILE A 233 -15.34 7.49 -0.09
C ILE A 233 -16.80 7.86 0.17
N PHE A 234 -17.71 6.87 0.06
CA PHE A 234 -19.12 7.04 0.34
C PHE A 234 -19.71 5.81 1.05
N PRO A 235 -20.45 5.99 2.16
CA PRO A 235 -20.83 7.31 2.73
C PRO A 235 -19.83 7.86 3.77
N HIS A 236 -18.81 7.10 4.22
CA HIS A 236 -18.05 7.39 5.45
C HIS A 236 -17.32 8.74 5.37
N HIS A 237 -16.39 8.91 4.44
CA HIS A 237 -15.60 10.14 4.30
C HIS A 237 -16.45 11.36 3.85
N GLU A 238 -17.47 11.12 3.02
CA GLU A 238 -18.43 12.18 2.69
C GLU A 238 -19.15 12.71 3.95
N ASN A 239 -19.56 11.80 4.85
CA ASN A 239 -20.20 12.15 6.11
C ASN A 239 -19.23 12.84 7.07
N GLU A 240 -17.95 12.43 7.09
CA GLU A 240 -16.93 13.10 7.89
C GLU A 240 -16.68 14.54 7.42
N ILE A 241 -16.66 14.78 6.09
CA ILE A 241 -16.58 16.13 5.54
C ILE A 241 -17.75 16.96 6.04
N ALA A 242 -18.97 16.45 5.89
CA ALA A 242 -20.18 17.18 6.29
C ALA A 242 -20.16 17.53 7.78
N GLN A 243 -19.79 16.58 8.65
CA GLN A 243 -19.68 16.80 10.09
C GLN A 243 -18.59 17.84 10.44
N SER A 244 -17.39 17.63 9.91
CA SER A 244 -16.23 18.44 10.27
C SER A 244 -16.35 19.88 9.76
N GLU A 245 -16.76 20.05 8.50
CA GLU A 245 -16.88 21.38 7.90
C GLU A 245 -18.09 22.16 8.44
N ALA A 246 -19.21 21.48 8.66
CA ALA A 246 -20.36 22.12 9.29
C ALA A 246 -20.09 22.55 10.76
N ALA A 247 -19.33 21.72 11.51
CA ALA A 247 -19.00 22.05 12.90
C ALA A 247 -17.97 23.18 12.99
N ASN A 248 -16.94 23.19 12.11
CA ASN A 248 -15.76 24.03 12.27
C ASN A 248 -15.71 25.25 11.33
N ASP A 249 -16.58 25.35 10.31
CA ASP A 249 -16.57 26.38 9.26
C ASP A 249 -15.23 26.47 8.50
N LYS A 250 -14.58 25.33 8.33
CA LYS A 250 -13.26 25.21 7.70
C LYS A 250 -13.21 23.98 6.80
N VAL A 251 -12.35 24.00 5.79
CA VAL A 251 -12.05 22.82 4.96
C VAL A 251 -11.43 21.74 5.85
N PHE A 252 -11.97 20.54 5.81
CA PHE A 252 -11.52 19.46 6.68
C PHE A 252 -10.15 18.91 6.28
N ALA A 253 -9.98 18.49 5.03
CA ALA A 253 -8.72 17.96 4.53
C ALA A 253 -8.39 18.52 3.15
N LYS A 254 -7.10 18.88 2.94
CA LYS A 254 -6.63 19.44 1.67
C LYS A 254 -6.55 18.35 0.59
N TYR A 255 -6.05 17.16 0.93
CA TYR A 255 -5.89 16.04 0.01
C TYR A 255 -6.62 14.80 0.52
N TRP A 256 -7.37 14.16 -0.37
CA TRP A 256 -8.09 12.92 -0.12
C TRP A 256 -7.48 11.78 -0.92
N MET A 257 -6.92 10.77 -0.23
CA MET A 257 -6.24 9.65 -0.87
C MET A 257 -6.97 8.34 -0.59
N HIS A 258 -7.25 7.59 -1.64
CA HIS A 258 -7.95 6.30 -1.51
C HIS A 258 -7.22 5.20 -2.26
N ASN A 259 -6.99 4.07 -1.58
CA ASN A 259 -6.51 2.87 -2.23
C ASN A 259 -7.67 2.05 -2.79
N ALA A 260 -7.48 1.49 -3.98
CA ALA A 260 -8.48 0.63 -4.61
C ALA A 260 -8.63 -0.73 -3.91
N PHE A 261 -9.68 -1.50 -4.25
CA PHE A 261 -9.98 -2.82 -3.67
C PHE A 261 -8.90 -3.87 -3.94
N LEU A 262 -8.83 -4.82 -3.00
CA LEU A 262 -8.14 -6.08 -3.21
C LEU A 262 -9.18 -7.17 -3.53
N ASN A 263 -9.04 -7.77 -4.71
CA ASN A 263 -9.86 -8.87 -5.19
C ASN A 263 -9.15 -10.21 -4.97
N ILE A 264 -9.92 -11.29 -4.88
CA ILE A 264 -9.42 -12.66 -4.83
C ILE A 264 -9.89 -13.37 -6.09
N ASP A 265 -8.96 -13.87 -6.91
CA ASP A 265 -9.25 -14.53 -8.17
C ASP A 265 -10.27 -13.76 -9.03
N ASN A 266 -10.03 -12.44 -9.16
CA ASN A 266 -10.88 -11.47 -9.87
C ASN A 266 -12.30 -11.30 -9.31
N ARG A 267 -12.55 -11.71 -8.06
CA ARG A 267 -13.82 -11.53 -7.36
C ARG A 267 -13.62 -10.70 -6.10
N LYS A 268 -14.68 -10.00 -5.70
CA LYS A 268 -14.68 -9.30 -4.41
C LYS A 268 -14.52 -10.33 -3.28
N MET A 269 -13.70 -9.99 -2.29
CA MET A 269 -13.52 -10.83 -1.10
C MET A 269 -14.81 -10.88 -0.28
N SER A 270 -15.27 -12.09 0.05
CA SER A 270 -16.50 -12.32 0.81
C SER A 270 -16.37 -13.57 1.69
N LYS A 271 -16.84 -13.48 2.94
CA LYS A 271 -16.89 -14.66 3.82
C LYS A 271 -17.86 -15.74 3.32
N SER A 272 -18.96 -15.33 2.69
CA SER A 272 -19.94 -16.27 2.14
C SER A 272 -19.41 -17.09 0.97
N ASP A 273 -18.46 -16.54 0.22
CA ASP A 273 -17.91 -17.19 -0.99
C ASP A 273 -16.67 -18.04 -0.67
N GLY A 274 -16.26 -18.11 0.62
CA GLY A 274 -15.10 -18.88 1.05
C GLY A 274 -13.74 -18.35 0.55
N ASN A 275 -13.72 -17.13 -0.03
CA ASN A 275 -12.53 -16.47 -0.54
C ASN A 275 -12.03 -15.36 0.40
N PHE A 276 -12.20 -15.52 1.70
CA PHE A 276 -11.80 -14.58 2.73
C PHE A 276 -10.50 -15.05 3.39
N PHE A 277 -9.44 -14.25 3.32
CA PHE A 277 -8.15 -14.56 3.93
C PHE A 277 -7.75 -13.49 4.93
N THR A 278 -7.43 -13.93 6.15
CA THR A 278 -6.79 -13.06 7.14
C THR A 278 -5.29 -12.90 6.83
N VAL A 279 -4.66 -11.91 7.41
CA VAL A 279 -3.18 -11.77 7.34
C VAL A 279 -2.50 -13.00 7.93
N ARG A 280 -3.09 -13.62 8.98
CA ARG A 280 -2.58 -14.86 9.60
C ARG A 280 -2.62 -16.05 8.66
N ASP A 281 -3.71 -16.24 7.92
CA ASP A 281 -3.83 -17.34 6.94
C ASP A 281 -2.74 -17.25 5.86
N ILE A 282 -2.37 -16.02 5.47
CA ILE A 282 -1.28 -15.81 4.53
C ILE A 282 0.07 -16.05 5.20
N GLY A 283 0.23 -15.64 6.46
CA GLY A 283 1.46 -15.83 7.24
C GLY A 283 1.81 -17.30 7.53
N GLU A 284 0.82 -18.21 7.44
CA GLU A 284 1.08 -19.66 7.53
C GLU A 284 1.81 -20.22 6.29
N LYS A 285 1.74 -19.54 5.15
CA LYS A 285 2.27 -20.01 3.85
C LYS A 285 3.42 -19.17 3.32
N TYR A 286 3.46 -17.88 3.66
CA TYR A 286 4.41 -16.92 3.14
C TYR A 286 4.94 -16.02 4.25
N ASP A 287 6.17 -15.54 4.12
CA ASP A 287 6.63 -14.41 4.93
C ASP A 287 5.73 -13.19 4.67
N LEU A 288 5.29 -12.53 5.73
CA LEU A 288 4.41 -11.37 5.61
C LEU A 288 5.09 -10.16 4.94
N GLN A 289 6.42 -10.15 4.84
CA GLN A 289 7.13 -9.18 4.00
C GLN A 289 6.90 -9.44 2.51
N VAL A 290 6.65 -10.70 2.10
CA VAL A 290 6.22 -11.03 0.73
C VAL A 290 4.81 -10.48 0.47
N LEU A 291 3.90 -10.59 1.45
CA LEU A 291 2.57 -9.96 1.33
C LEU A 291 2.68 -8.43 1.22
N ARG A 292 3.52 -7.80 2.03
CA ARG A 292 3.81 -6.37 1.91
C ARG A 292 4.34 -6.01 0.52
N PHE A 293 5.30 -6.76 0.02
CA PHE A 293 5.87 -6.56 -1.32
C PHE A 293 4.81 -6.74 -2.42
N PHE A 294 3.96 -7.76 -2.30
CA PHE A 294 2.84 -8.01 -3.19
C PHE A 294 1.86 -6.84 -3.22
N ILE A 295 1.47 -6.31 -2.06
CA ILE A 295 0.57 -5.14 -1.97
C ILE A 295 1.15 -3.93 -2.71
N LEU A 296 2.47 -3.70 -2.60
CA LEU A 296 3.17 -2.59 -3.24
C LEU A 296 3.50 -2.83 -4.72
N SER A 297 3.32 -4.05 -5.23
CA SER A 297 3.56 -4.38 -6.64
C SER A 297 2.51 -3.83 -7.61
N ALA A 298 1.40 -3.30 -7.10
CA ALA A 298 0.42 -2.55 -7.88
C ALA A 298 0.33 -1.11 -7.37
N HIS A 299 0.03 -0.17 -8.27
CA HIS A 299 -0.26 1.20 -7.87
C HIS A 299 -1.43 1.23 -6.89
N TYR A 300 -1.35 2.05 -5.84
CA TYR A 300 -2.37 2.02 -4.77
C TYR A 300 -3.79 2.28 -5.26
N ARG A 301 -3.98 3.11 -6.31
CA ARG A 301 -5.28 3.40 -6.94
C ARG A 301 -5.75 2.34 -7.94
N SER A 302 -4.94 1.34 -8.25
CA SER A 302 -5.34 0.25 -9.14
C SER A 302 -5.87 -0.94 -8.32
N PRO A 303 -6.95 -1.60 -8.76
CA PRO A 303 -7.37 -2.85 -8.14
C PRO A 303 -6.22 -3.87 -8.11
N LEU A 304 -6.05 -4.55 -6.98
CA LEU A 304 -5.03 -5.58 -6.82
C LEU A 304 -5.72 -6.95 -6.77
N ASN A 305 -5.33 -7.85 -7.66
CA ASN A 305 -5.86 -9.20 -7.65
C ASN A 305 -4.92 -10.14 -6.91
N PHE A 306 -5.42 -10.79 -5.87
CA PHE A 306 -4.69 -11.81 -5.11
C PHE A 306 -4.92 -13.19 -5.73
N SER A 307 -3.85 -13.92 -5.99
CA SER A 307 -3.87 -15.34 -6.35
C SER A 307 -2.58 -16.02 -5.89
N ALA A 308 -2.59 -17.35 -5.78
CA ALA A 308 -1.40 -18.11 -5.38
C ALA A 308 -0.21 -17.89 -6.34
N ASP A 309 -0.47 -17.84 -7.65
CA ASP A 309 0.57 -17.60 -8.67
C ASP A 309 1.21 -16.22 -8.53
N LEU A 310 0.40 -15.18 -8.28
CA LEU A 310 0.90 -13.82 -8.09
C LEU A 310 1.67 -13.67 -6.77
N MET A 311 1.25 -14.37 -5.71
CA MET A 311 2.01 -14.42 -4.46
C MET A 311 3.35 -15.14 -4.64
N LYS A 312 3.40 -16.23 -5.41
CA LYS A 312 4.66 -16.92 -5.74
C LYS A 312 5.59 -16.05 -6.58
N ALA A 313 5.04 -15.29 -7.52
CA ALA A 313 5.82 -14.31 -8.29
C ALA A 313 6.37 -13.18 -7.39
N ALA A 314 5.57 -12.71 -6.43
CA ALA A 314 6.00 -11.71 -5.45
C ALA A 314 7.11 -12.26 -4.54
N GLU A 315 6.99 -13.50 -4.07
CA GLU A 315 8.02 -14.18 -3.27
C GLU A 315 9.36 -14.21 -4.02
N ASN A 316 9.36 -14.71 -5.26
CA ASN A 316 10.55 -14.74 -6.10
C ASN A 316 11.16 -13.34 -6.32
N GLY A 317 10.32 -12.30 -6.48
CA GLY A 317 10.76 -10.91 -6.61
C GLY A 317 11.37 -10.37 -5.32
N TYR A 318 10.76 -10.65 -4.19
CA TYR A 318 11.23 -10.26 -2.87
C TYR A 318 12.57 -10.91 -2.52
N ASP A 319 12.69 -12.22 -2.74
CA ASP A 319 13.93 -12.99 -2.50
C ASP A 319 15.11 -12.43 -3.27
N ARG A 320 14.92 -12.00 -4.51
CA ARG A 320 15.98 -11.34 -5.29
C ARG A 320 16.46 -10.05 -4.60
N ILE A 321 15.54 -9.24 -4.07
CA ILE A 321 15.91 -8.01 -3.37
C ILE A 321 16.68 -8.33 -2.09
N VAL A 322 16.18 -9.27 -1.28
CA VAL A 322 16.82 -9.68 -0.03
C VAL A 322 18.22 -10.23 -0.28
N THR A 323 18.38 -11.13 -1.26
CA THR A 323 19.66 -11.71 -1.65
C THR A 323 20.64 -10.61 -2.10
N SER A 324 20.19 -9.65 -2.90
CA SER A 324 21.04 -8.55 -3.36
C SER A 324 21.51 -7.66 -2.23
N VAL A 325 20.61 -7.33 -1.28
CA VAL A 325 20.95 -6.53 -0.09
C VAL A 325 21.93 -7.30 0.81
N ALA A 326 21.73 -8.62 0.99
CA ALA A 326 22.63 -9.46 1.78
C ALA A 326 24.03 -9.50 1.16
N ASN A 327 24.13 -9.69 -0.17
CA ASN A 327 25.40 -9.67 -0.89
C ASN A 327 26.13 -8.33 -0.77
N LEU A 328 25.41 -7.21 -0.87
CA LEU A 328 26.00 -5.88 -0.65
C LEU A 328 26.55 -5.71 0.76
N ASN A 329 25.78 -6.09 1.76
CA ASN A 329 26.21 -6.01 3.15
C ASN A 329 27.45 -6.87 3.39
N TYR A 330 27.50 -8.06 2.80
CA TYR A 330 28.67 -8.92 2.86
C TYR A 330 29.91 -8.24 2.25
N LEU A 331 29.78 -7.64 1.05
CA LEU A 331 30.87 -6.92 0.39
C LEU A 331 31.35 -5.70 1.20
N LEU A 332 30.44 -4.96 1.81
CA LEU A 332 30.82 -3.83 2.67
C LEU A 332 31.61 -4.29 3.89
N GLN A 333 31.17 -5.34 4.57
CA GLN A 333 31.85 -5.90 5.76
C GLN A 333 33.22 -6.48 5.44
N THR A 334 33.38 -7.16 4.29
CA THR A 334 34.68 -7.75 3.90
C THR A 334 35.69 -6.72 3.46
N ASN A 335 35.27 -5.57 2.90
CA ASN A 335 36.17 -4.50 2.49
C ASN A 335 36.57 -3.56 3.63
N GLU A 336 35.81 -3.49 4.74
CA GLU A 336 36.22 -2.72 5.93
C GLU A 336 37.42 -3.34 6.65
N SER A 337 37.65 -4.66 6.52
CA SER A 337 38.80 -5.33 7.14
C SER A 337 40.12 -5.21 6.37
N ASP A 338 40.06 -4.88 5.08
CA ASP A 338 41.22 -4.81 4.18
C ASP A 338 41.48 -3.41 3.60
N ALA A 339 40.77 -2.38 4.10
CA ALA A 339 40.94 -1.01 3.61
C ALA A 339 42.36 -0.52 3.98
N PRO A 340 43.25 -0.26 3.02
CA PRO A 340 44.48 0.47 3.31
C PRO A 340 44.12 1.88 3.76
N ASP A 341 44.89 2.39 4.71
CA ASP A 341 44.77 3.71 5.29
C ASP A 341 44.37 4.76 4.22
N SER A 342 43.31 5.50 4.49
CA SER A 342 42.56 6.32 3.54
C SER A 342 43.37 7.51 2.99
N SER A 343 44.32 7.25 2.10
CA SER A 343 44.91 8.26 1.27
C SER A 343 44.67 7.98 -0.21
N GLU A 344 43.66 8.67 -0.78
CA GLU A 344 43.51 8.96 -2.22
C GLU A 344 43.58 7.77 -3.18
N THR A 345 42.76 6.73 -2.97
CA THR A 345 42.51 5.78 -4.04
C THR A 345 41.49 6.39 -5.01
N GLN A 346 41.96 6.98 -6.12
CA GLN A 346 41.07 7.46 -7.18
C GLN A 346 40.21 6.28 -7.71
N MET A 347 38.91 6.46 -7.72
CA MET A 347 38.00 5.49 -8.34
C MET A 347 38.39 5.25 -9.79
N THR A 348 38.39 4.00 -10.22
CA THR A 348 38.57 3.64 -11.63
C THR A 348 37.46 4.23 -12.49
N GLN A 349 37.69 4.35 -13.79
CA GLN A 349 36.67 4.85 -14.72
C GLN A 349 35.39 3.97 -14.70
N GLN A 350 35.54 2.66 -14.47
CA GLN A 350 34.40 1.73 -14.34
C GLN A 350 33.63 1.92 -13.03
N GLU A 351 34.32 2.15 -11.91
CA GLU A 351 33.70 2.44 -10.62
C GLU A 351 32.92 3.76 -10.65
N THR A 352 33.52 4.77 -11.28
CA THR A 352 32.84 6.05 -11.49
C THR A 352 31.57 5.89 -12.33
N ALA A 353 31.64 5.13 -13.43
CA ALA A 353 30.47 4.86 -14.27
C ALA A 353 29.36 4.11 -13.52
N ALA A 354 29.70 3.10 -12.70
CA ALA A 354 28.75 2.36 -11.91
C ALA A 354 28.11 3.22 -10.80
N ALA A 355 28.89 4.08 -10.16
CA ALA A 355 28.39 5.01 -9.15
C ALA A 355 27.40 6.03 -9.78
N GLU A 356 27.72 6.55 -10.97
CA GLU A 356 26.83 7.44 -11.71
C GLU A 356 25.54 6.73 -12.17
N GLU A 357 25.62 5.48 -12.58
CA GLU A 357 24.44 4.68 -12.92
C GLU A 357 23.57 4.41 -11.68
N ALA A 358 24.16 4.08 -10.54
CA ALA A 358 23.44 3.93 -9.27
C ALA A 358 22.71 5.21 -8.86
N LYS A 359 23.37 6.38 -8.96
CA LYS A 359 22.71 7.69 -8.72
C LYS A 359 21.51 7.92 -9.63
N ARG A 360 21.61 7.58 -10.91
CA ARG A 360 20.48 7.67 -11.86
C ARG A 360 19.29 6.82 -11.44
N PHE A 361 19.51 5.66 -10.83
CA PHE A 361 18.41 4.85 -10.32
C PHE A 361 17.76 5.45 -9.08
N VAL A 362 18.52 6.09 -8.21
CA VAL A 362 17.95 6.84 -7.07
C VAL A 362 17.04 7.95 -7.59
N VAL A 363 17.49 8.73 -8.58
CA VAL A 363 16.67 9.78 -9.21
C VAL A 363 15.38 9.20 -9.80
N LYS A 364 15.47 8.11 -10.56
CA LYS A 364 14.28 7.46 -11.13
C LYS A 364 13.33 6.91 -10.06
N PHE A 365 13.86 6.41 -8.95
CA PHE A 365 13.05 5.99 -7.81
C PHE A 365 12.28 7.19 -7.22
N GLU A 366 12.97 8.30 -6.99
CA GLU A 366 12.36 9.53 -6.47
C GLU A 366 11.30 10.08 -7.44
N GLU A 367 11.61 10.19 -8.74
CA GLU A 367 10.66 10.61 -9.78
C GLU A 367 9.38 9.76 -9.76
N ALA A 368 9.52 8.44 -9.62
CA ALA A 368 8.37 7.55 -9.55
C ALA A 368 7.55 7.75 -8.27
N MET A 369 8.21 7.88 -7.14
CA MET A 369 7.53 8.10 -5.86
C MET A 369 6.91 9.51 -5.79
N GLU A 370 7.50 10.49 -6.45
CA GLU A 370 6.97 11.85 -6.55
C GLU A 370 5.80 11.98 -7.55
N ASP A 371 5.58 10.99 -8.39
CA ASP A 371 4.40 10.91 -9.26
C ASP A 371 3.31 10.01 -8.64
N ASP A 372 2.69 10.49 -7.57
CA ASP A 372 1.56 9.85 -6.90
C ASP A 372 1.93 8.48 -6.28
N PHE A 373 3.11 8.42 -5.67
CA PHE A 373 3.63 7.23 -4.98
C PHE A 373 3.59 5.96 -5.85
N ASN A 374 4.12 6.05 -7.07
CA ASN A 374 4.15 4.94 -8.02
C ASN A 374 5.15 3.86 -7.59
N THR A 375 4.74 3.02 -6.64
CA THR A 375 5.55 1.93 -6.08
C THR A 375 5.92 0.87 -7.13
N VAL A 376 5.10 0.65 -8.14
CA VAL A 376 5.32 -0.33 -9.22
C VAL A 376 6.61 -0.01 -9.97
N PHE A 377 6.76 1.23 -10.40
CA PHE A 377 7.96 1.67 -11.11
C PHE A 377 9.17 1.72 -10.18
N SER A 378 8.99 2.16 -8.93
CA SER A 378 10.02 2.20 -7.90
C SER A 378 10.62 0.82 -7.60
N LEU A 379 9.78 -0.21 -7.48
CA LEU A 379 10.22 -1.59 -7.28
C LEU A 379 10.96 -2.13 -8.51
N THR A 380 10.52 -1.79 -9.71
CA THR A 380 11.21 -2.15 -10.97
C THR A 380 12.59 -1.52 -11.04
N VAL A 381 12.74 -0.25 -10.70
CA VAL A 381 14.03 0.44 -10.61
C VAL A 381 14.96 -0.22 -9.59
N LYS A 382 14.44 -0.62 -8.43
CA LYS A 382 15.22 -1.33 -7.40
C LYS A 382 15.70 -2.72 -7.88
N LEU A 383 14.89 -3.44 -8.63
CA LEU A 383 15.28 -4.72 -9.25
C LEU A 383 16.37 -4.53 -10.33
N LEU A 384 16.34 -3.44 -11.08
CA LEU A 384 17.38 -3.10 -12.06
C LEU A 384 18.70 -2.70 -11.39
N LEU A 385 18.67 -1.95 -10.29
CA LEU A 385 19.85 -1.68 -9.44
C LEU A 385 20.51 -2.98 -8.98
N ASN A 386 19.72 -3.97 -8.56
CA ASN A 386 20.23 -5.28 -8.17
C ASN A 386 20.94 -6.00 -9.34
N GLY A 387 20.41 -5.87 -10.56
CA GLY A 387 21.08 -6.44 -11.76
C GLY A 387 22.43 -5.81 -12.06
N LEU A 388 22.60 -4.50 -11.81
CA LEU A 388 23.88 -3.80 -11.96
C LEU A 388 24.90 -4.23 -10.91
N GLN A 389 24.48 -4.43 -9.68
CA GLN A 389 25.33 -4.90 -8.58
C GLN A 389 25.89 -6.31 -8.85
N TYR A 390 25.08 -7.20 -9.44
CA TYR A 390 25.56 -8.50 -9.91
C TYR A 390 26.64 -8.37 -11.01
N ARG A 391 26.47 -7.44 -11.95
CA ARG A 391 27.50 -7.14 -12.95
C ARG A 391 28.78 -6.65 -12.29
N TYR A 392 28.67 -5.73 -11.34
CA TYR A 392 29.84 -5.13 -10.65
C TYR A 392 30.59 -6.18 -9.82
N ALA A 393 29.90 -7.01 -9.04
CA ALA A 393 30.51 -8.10 -8.29
C ALA A 393 31.20 -9.14 -9.18
N LEU A 394 30.59 -9.51 -10.32
CA LEU A 394 31.22 -10.41 -11.29
C LEU A 394 32.49 -9.83 -11.93
N PHE A 395 32.54 -8.52 -12.19
CA PHE A 395 33.73 -7.87 -12.77
C PHE A 395 34.89 -7.74 -11.79
N HIS A 396 34.63 -7.56 -10.48
CA HIS A 396 35.70 -7.41 -9.48
C HIS A 396 36.25 -8.73 -8.92
N PHE A 397 35.48 -9.84 -8.95
CA PHE A 397 35.94 -11.14 -8.46
C PHE A 397 36.63 -12.00 -9.51
N THR A 398 36.57 -11.66 -10.79
CA THR A 398 37.19 -12.44 -11.87
C THR A 398 38.70 -12.24 -12.05
N PRO A 399 39.36 -11.12 -11.72
CA PRO A 399 40.81 -11.00 -11.93
C PRO A 399 41.65 -11.95 -11.05
N SER A 400 41.24 -12.25 -9.84
CA SER A 400 41.97 -13.14 -8.94
C SER A 400 41.80 -14.63 -9.24
N LEU A 401 40.71 -15.02 -9.90
CA LEU A 401 40.47 -16.41 -10.33
C LEU A 401 41.04 -16.72 -11.73
N VAL A 402 41.20 -15.71 -12.60
CA VAL A 402 41.74 -15.87 -13.95
C VAL A 402 43.28 -15.91 -13.95
N SER A 403 43.93 -15.30 -12.95
CA SER A 403 45.41 -15.32 -12.85
C SER A 403 45.99 -16.68 -12.47
N SER A 404 45.21 -17.64 -12.02
CA SER A 404 45.72 -18.96 -11.59
C SER A 404 45.52 -20.12 -12.57
N ARG A 405 44.90 -19.90 -13.74
CA ARG A 405 44.82 -20.92 -14.80
C ARG A 405 44.88 -20.30 -16.20
N MET A 406 46.08 -19.96 -16.65
CA MET A 406 46.36 -19.78 -18.07
C MET A 406 46.32 -21.12 -18.76
N ILE A 407 45.34 -21.32 -19.64
CA ILE A 407 45.41 -22.33 -20.72
C ILE A 407 45.69 -21.59 -22.02
N PRO A 408 46.69 -21.96 -22.84
CA PRO A 408 47.04 -21.22 -24.03
C PRO A 408 45.94 -21.34 -25.10
N CYS A 409 45.46 -20.23 -25.59
CA CYS A 409 44.60 -20.17 -26.77
C CYS A 409 45.39 -20.46 -28.01
N SER A 410 45.23 -21.67 -28.59
CA SER A 410 45.56 -21.95 -29.99
C SER A 410 44.31 -21.73 -30.85
N SER A 411 44.52 -21.03 -31.94
CA SER A 411 43.56 -20.60 -32.95
C SER A 411 42.69 -21.74 -33.50
N SER A 412 41.40 -21.71 -33.18
CA SER A 412 40.30 -22.18 -34.06
C SER A 412 38.98 -21.84 -33.36
N SER A 413 38.15 -20.99 -34.00
CA SER A 413 36.84 -20.56 -33.51
C SER A 413 35.89 -21.74 -33.27
N PRO A 414 35.47 -22.07 -32.03
CA PRO A 414 34.44 -23.07 -31.85
C PRO A 414 33.08 -22.50 -32.26
N ARG A 415 32.42 -23.15 -33.19
CA ARG A 415 30.97 -23.01 -33.39
C ARG A 415 30.31 -23.42 -32.07
N ILE A 416 29.66 -22.49 -31.41
CA ILE A 416 28.94 -22.77 -30.18
C ILE A 416 27.78 -23.72 -30.52
N SER A 417 27.97 -25.01 -30.26
CA SER A 417 26.91 -26.00 -30.41
C SER A 417 25.98 -25.87 -29.20
N SER A 418 24.71 -25.54 -29.44
CA SER A 418 23.67 -25.60 -28.40
C SER A 418 23.20 -27.06 -28.25
N SER A 419 22.97 -27.49 -27.00
CA SER A 419 22.36 -28.79 -26.72
C SER A 419 20.93 -28.86 -27.27
N GLU A 420 20.40 -30.07 -27.45
CA GLU A 420 19.04 -30.26 -27.91
C GLU A 420 18.02 -29.66 -26.94
N GLU A 421 18.31 -29.74 -25.65
CA GLU A 421 17.52 -29.17 -24.57
C GLU A 421 17.54 -27.62 -24.57
N GLU A 422 18.72 -27.03 -24.76
CA GLU A 422 18.87 -25.54 -24.90
C GLU A 422 18.10 -25.05 -26.11
N ARG A 423 18.14 -25.75 -27.24
CA ARG A 423 17.35 -25.41 -28.44
C ARG A 423 15.85 -25.51 -28.19
N ALA A 424 15.42 -26.55 -27.48
CA ALA A 424 14.00 -26.71 -27.13
C ALA A 424 13.45 -25.56 -26.24
N VAL A 425 14.25 -25.15 -25.23
CA VAL A 425 13.88 -24.00 -24.36
C VAL A 425 13.83 -22.71 -25.14
N TYR A 426 14.85 -22.43 -25.98
CA TYR A 426 14.88 -21.25 -26.85
C TYR A 426 13.66 -21.19 -27.77
N HIS A 427 13.30 -22.32 -28.41
CA HIS A 427 12.15 -22.37 -29.30
C HIS A 427 10.81 -22.21 -28.58
N ARG A 428 10.67 -22.76 -27.37
CA ARG A 428 9.46 -22.52 -26.53
C ARG A 428 9.31 -21.04 -26.17
N GLY A 429 10.38 -20.39 -25.72
CA GLY A 429 10.37 -18.96 -25.42
C GLY A 429 10.03 -18.11 -26.65
N ARG A 430 10.71 -18.39 -27.80
CA ARG A 430 10.47 -17.68 -29.06
C ARG A 430 9.03 -17.80 -29.57
N ASN A 431 8.38 -18.93 -29.32
CA ASN A 431 7.04 -19.23 -29.80
C ASN A 431 5.94 -18.92 -28.76
N ALA A 432 6.30 -18.45 -27.56
CA ALA A 432 5.34 -18.07 -26.53
C ALA A 432 4.42 -16.92 -27.03
N LYS A 433 3.13 -17.01 -26.72
CA LYS A 433 2.19 -15.93 -27.01
C LYS A 433 2.52 -14.75 -26.09
N SER A 434 2.99 -13.65 -26.66
CA SER A 434 3.19 -12.40 -25.95
C SER A 434 2.00 -11.47 -26.18
N TYR A 435 1.52 -10.86 -25.10
CA TYR A 435 0.45 -9.83 -25.14
C TYR A 435 1.00 -8.40 -25.29
N THR A 436 2.33 -8.24 -25.34
CA THR A 436 2.98 -6.94 -25.47
C THR A 436 3.88 -6.93 -26.71
N SER A 437 3.85 -5.83 -27.48
CA SER A 437 4.78 -5.57 -28.57
C SER A 437 5.72 -4.42 -28.21
N ALA A 438 7.02 -4.58 -28.42
CA ALA A 438 7.99 -3.49 -28.25
C ALA A 438 7.74 -2.41 -29.34
N LYS A 439 7.66 -1.15 -28.95
CA LYS A 439 7.33 -0.01 -29.84
C LYS A 439 8.30 0.19 -31.01
N ASN A 440 9.54 -0.37 -30.97
CA ASN A 440 10.62 -0.07 -31.92
C ASN A 440 11.36 -1.32 -32.43
N ALA A 441 10.80 -2.53 -32.32
CA ALA A 441 11.43 -3.75 -32.82
C ALA A 441 10.48 -4.55 -33.72
N SER A 442 11.03 -5.27 -34.72
CA SER A 442 10.21 -6.20 -35.52
C SER A 442 9.69 -7.34 -34.64
N ILE A 443 8.50 -7.88 -34.97
CA ILE A 443 7.94 -9.06 -34.27
C ILE A 443 8.92 -10.23 -34.27
N ALA A 444 9.72 -10.38 -35.33
CA ALA A 444 10.73 -11.43 -35.45
C ALA A 444 11.89 -11.21 -34.45
N ASP A 445 12.35 -10.00 -34.28
CA ASP A 445 13.44 -9.67 -33.35
C ASP A 445 12.98 -9.73 -31.89
N TYR A 446 11.76 -9.28 -31.62
CA TYR A 446 11.14 -9.45 -30.31
C TYR A 446 11.04 -10.93 -29.91
N ARG A 447 10.59 -11.80 -30.81
CA ARG A 447 10.52 -13.25 -30.58
C ARG A 447 11.91 -13.90 -30.35
N LYS A 448 12.93 -13.43 -31.06
CA LYS A 448 14.31 -13.91 -30.83
C LYS A 448 14.80 -13.49 -29.45
N ALA A 449 14.54 -12.25 -29.03
CA ALA A 449 14.89 -11.76 -27.68
C ALA A 449 14.22 -12.59 -26.60
N THR A 450 12.91 -12.85 -26.71
CA THR A 450 12.16 -13.69 -25.76
C THR A 450 12.67 -15.13 -25.71
N GLY A 451 13.09 -15.69 -26.86
CA GLY A 451 13.75 -17.01 -26.91
C GLY A 451 15.08 -17.03 -26.16
N LEU A 452 15.89 -15.98 -26.34
CA LEU A 452 17.17 -15.84 -25.63
C LEU A 452 16.98 -15.65 -24.13
N GLU A 453 16.04 -14.79 -23.72
CA GLU A 453 15.69 -14.61 -22.32
C GLU A 453 15.25 -15.91 -21.65
N ALA A 454 14.42 -16.72 -22.32
CA ALA A 454 13.98 -18.02 -21.82
C ALA A 454 15.17 -18.99 -21.68
N LEU A 455 16.11 -19.00 -22.62
CA LEU A 455 17.31 -19.84 -22.56
C LEU A 455 18.26 -19.41 -21.43
N LEU A 456 18.51 -18.12 -21.28
CA LEU A 456 19.35 -17.59 -20.20
C LEU A 456 18.73 -17.87 -18.83
N GLY A 457 17.42 -17.68 -18.69
CA GLY A 457 16.67 -18.03 -17.48
C GLY A 457 16.75 -19.52 -17.15
N TYR A 458 16.61 -20.40 -18.15
CA TYR A 458 16.76 -21.84 -17.99
C TYR A 458 18.16 -22.25 -17.51
N LEU A 459 19.21 -21.73 -18.13
CA LEU A 459 20.60 -22.04 -17.75
C LEU A 459 20.91 -21.56 -16.34
N TYR A 460 20.37 -20.39 -15.96
CA TYR A 460 20.47 -19.85 -14.60
C TYR A 460 19.78 -20.74 -13.57
N LEU A 461 18.55 -21.19 -13.85
CA LEU A 461 17.79 -22.07 -12.95
C LEU A 461 18.40 -23.48 -12.82
N GLN A 462 19.22 -23.89 -13.79
CA GLN A 462 19.95 -25.18 -13.79
C GLN A 462 21.37 -25.05 -13.22
N ASP A 463 21.72 -23.89 -12.65
CA ASP A 463 23.04 -23.56 -12.10
C ASP A 463 24.20 -23.76 -13.12
N LYS A 464 23.88 -23.64 -14.44
CA LYS A 464 24.85 -23.75 -15.55
C LYS A 464 25.49 -22.40 -15.87
N THR A 465 26.04 -21.75 -14.83
CA THR A 465 26.55 -20.36 -14.88
C THR A 465 27.65 -20.18 -15.92
N ASP A 466 28.62 -21.13 -16.05
CA ASP A 466 29.69 -21.06 -17.04
C ASP A 466 29.14 -21.06 -18.47
N ARG A 467 28.10 -21.85 -18.72
CA ARG A 467 27.44 -21.94 -20.02
C ARG A 467 26.66 -20.66 -20.34
N LEU A 468 26.01 -20.08 -19.36
CA LEU A 468 25.31 -18.80 -19.46
C LEU A 468 26.29 -17.69 -19.84
N LEU A 469 27.40 -17.57 -19.11
CA LEU A 469 28.44 -16.56 -19.37
C LEU A 469 29.05 -16.71 -20.76
N MET A 470 29.31 -17.95 -21.22
CA MET A 470 29.81 -18.20 -22.56
C MET A 470 28.85 -17.75 -23.67
N LEU A 471 27.52 -17.97 -23.47
CA LEU A 471 26.52 -17.54 -24.44
C LEU A 471 26.37 -16.01 -24.47
N VAL A 472 26.40 -15.37 -23.32
CA VAL A 472 26.34 -13.90 -23.20
C VAL A 472 27.59 -13.25 -23.81
N GLY A 473 28.79 -13.75 -23.48
CA GLY A 473 30.06 -13.29 -24.06
C GLY A 473 30.06 -13.37 -25.58
N SER A 474 29.66 -14.54 -26.13
CA SER A 474 29.56 -14.71 -27.57
C SER A 474 28.51 -13.82 -28.27
N ALA A 475 27.43 -13.46 -27.58
CA ALA A 475 26.43 -12.53 -28.09
C ALA A 475 26.97 -11.09 -28.14
N LEU A 476 27.72 -10.69 -27.11
CA LEU A 476 28.35 -9.37 -27.02
C LEU A 476 29.46 -9.15 -28.03
N GLU A 477 30.30 -10.19 -28.24
CA GLU A 477 31.33 -10.17 -29.30
C GLU A 477 30.74 -9.95 -30.70
N LYS A 478 29.59 -10.58 -31.01
CA LYS A 478 28.88 -10.39 -32.29
C LYS A 478 28.24 -9.01 -32.46
N MET A 479 28.11 -8.25 -31.40
CA MET A 479 27.57 -6.87 -31.39
C MET A 479 28.67 -5.80 -31.39
N ASP A 480 29.97 -6.21 -31.61
CA ASP A 480 31.14 -5.30 -31.50
C ASP A 480 31.29 -4.60 -30.14
N ILE A 481 30.63 -5.12 -29.10
CA ILE A 481 30.76 -4.61 -27.72
C ILE A 481 31.97 -5.35 -27.11
N LYS A 482 33.09 -4.66 -27.05
CA LYS A 482 34.28 -5.18 -26.30
C LYS A 482 33.97 -5.15 -24.82
N ILE A 483 34.07 -6.32 -24.17
CA ILE A 483 34.01 -6.51 -22.72
C ILE A 483 35.36 -6.08 -22.11
#